data_872b0248318bd53d99ea4e283287b26b
#
_entry.id   872b0248318bd53d99ea4e283287b26b
#
_cell.length_a   1.000
_cell.length_b   1.000
_cell.length_c   1.000
_cell.angle_alpha   90.00
_cell.angle_beta   90.00
_cell.angle_gamma   90.00
#
_symmetry.space_group_name_H-M   'P 1'
#
loop_
_entity.id
_entity.type
_entity.pdbx_description
1 polymer ?
#
loop_
_entity_poly.entity_id
_entity_poly.type
_entity_poly.pdbx_seq_one_letter_code
_entity_poly.pdbx_strand_id
1 'polypeptide(L)'
;MTWTILRPVAFFDNLTPDFFGKVFTASWLMRLGKQEKKLQVIATSDVGSFAAQAFLNAESDQYKNKSMALAGDELTFSEMKTIFEKKTGETLPTTYIFLASLINGMSKELGYMFKWMRDVGFGADIASLKKMKPDMKDFGTWLETESAWKKN
;
A
#
# COMPACT_ATOMS: atom_id res chain seq x y z
N MET A 1 -12.99 12.41 -26.17
CA MET A 1 -12.27 11.22 -25.64
C MET A 1 -12.58 11.09 -24.17
N THR A 2 -13.07 9.94 -23.73
CA THR A 2 -13.33 9.64 -22.30
C THR A 2 -12.05 9.15 -21.65
N TRP A 3 -11.76 9.54 -20.40
CA TRP A 3 -10.57 9.11 -19.68
C TRP A 3 -10.91 8.81 -18.21
N THR A 4 -10.12 7.93 -17.61
CA THR A 4 -10.10 7.66 -16.16
C THR A 4 -8.66 7.54 -15.72
N ILE A 5 -8.28 8.23 -14.65
CA ILE A 5 -6.93 8.16 -14.07
C ILE A 5 -7.03 7.46 -12.71
N LEU A 6 -6.45 6.28 -12.60
CA LEU A 6 -6.30 5.57 -11.34
C LEU A 6 -4.95 5.92 -10.71
N ARG A 7 -4.97 6.40 -9.48
CA ARG A 7 -3.78 6.79 -8.71
C ARG A 7 -3.68 5.90 -7.46
N PRO A 8 -3.09 4.70 -7.60
CA PRO A 8 -2.89 3.83 -6.45
C PRO A 8 -1.88 4.44 -5.48
N VAL A 9 -2.07 4.15 -4.21
CA VAL A 9 -1.15 4.46 -3.11
C VAL A 9 -0.02 3.42 -3.03
N ALA A 10 0.69 3.30 -1.89
CA ALA A 10 1.69 2.25 -1.71
C ALA A 10 1.06 0.84 -1.79
N PHE A 11 1.81 -0.15 -2.30
CA PHE A 11 1.30 -1.50 -2.49
C PHE A 11 1.64 -2.41 -1.32
N PHE A 12 0.67 -3.25 -0.88
CA PHE A 12 0.94 -4.38 0.02
C PHE A 12 2.00 -5.32 -0.56
N ASP A 13 1.99 -5.48 -1.86
CA ASP A 13 2.88 -6.37 -2.63
C ASP A 13 4.37 -5.97 -2.55
N ASN A 14 4.68 -4.77 -2.02
CA ASN A 14 6.05 -4.40 -1.66
C ASN A 14 6.55 -5.12 -0.39
N LEU A 15 5.65 -5.72 0.38
CA LEU A 15 5.99 -6.54 1.53
C LEU A 15 6.25 -7.97 1.05
N THR A 16 7.52 -8.33 0.91
CA THR A 16 7.99 -9.64 0.48
C THR A 16 9.02 -10.20 1.47
N PRO A 17 9.23 -11.54 1.55
CA PRO A 17 10.22 -12.14 2.45
C PRO A 17 11.66 -11.90 1.99
N ASP A 18 11.87 -11.43 0.78
CA ASP A 18 13.17 -11.17 0.19
C ASP A 18 13.85 -9.89 0.70
N PHE A 19 15.02 -9.59 0.14
CA PHE A 19 15.82 -8.43 0.52
C PHE A 19 15.06 -7.11 0.28
N PHE A 20 14.34 -6.96 -0.84
CA PHE A 20 13.65 -5.72 -1.17
C PHE A 20 12.47 -5.46 -0.23
N GLY A 21 11.68 -6.48 0.11
CA GLY A 21 10.62 -6.35 1.10
C GLY A 21 11.15 -5.95 2.48
N LYS A 22 12.29 -6.54 2.91
CA LYS A 22 12.95 -6.15 4.17
C LYS A 22 13.43 -4.71 4.16
N VAL A 23 13.95 -4.22 3.03
CA VAL A 23 14.34 -2.80 2.85
C VAL A 23 13.12 -1.89 2.89
N PHE A 24 12.02 -2.27 2.22
CA PHE A 24 10.76 -1.51 2.27
C PHE A 24 10.26 -1.36 3.70
N THR A 25 10.18 -2.47 4.45
CA THR A 25 9.74 -2.49 5.85
C THR A 25 10.64 -1.63 6.75
N ALA A 26 11.97 -1.76 6.61
CA ALA A 26 12.93 -0.97 7.38
C ALA A 26 12.83 0.54 7.03
N SER A 27 12.58 0.87 5.76
CA SER A 27 12.40 2.25 5.30
C SER A 27 11.10 2.85 5.85
N TRP A 28 10.02 2.08 5.87
CA TRP A 28 8.76 2.49 6.49
C TRP A 28 8.96 2.78 7.99
N LEU A 29 9.56 1.84 8.73
CA LEU A 29 9.89 2.04 10.15
C LEU A 29 10.71 3.31 10.38
N MET A 30 11.77 3.50 9.59
CA MET A 30 12.70 4.61 9.76
C MET A 30 12.05 5.97 9.45
N ARG A 31 11.22 6.04 8.41
CA ARG A 31 10.71 7.32 7.87
C ARG A 31 9.36 7.73 8.43
N LEU A 32 8.49 6.78 8.73
CA LEU A 32 7.13 7.01 9.21
C LEU A 32 6.87 6.40 10.61
N GLY A 33 7.46 5.23 10.90
CA GLY A 33 7.13 4.44 12.08
C GLY A 33 7.46 5.14 13.40
N LYS A 34 8.56 5.89 13.47
CA LYS A 34 8.93 6.65 14.67
C LYS A 34 7.92 7.74 15.08
N GLN A 35 7.11 8.20 14.15
CA GLN A 35 6.09 9.24 14.36
C GLN A 35 4.67 8.67 14.34
N GLU A 36 4.52 7.35 14.28
CA GLU A 36 3.23 6.65 14.11
C GLU A 36 2.37 7.24 12.98
N LYS A 37 3.05 7.68 11.90
CA LYS A 37 2.35 8.19 10.72
C LYS A 37 1.70 7.06 9.97
N LYS A 38 0.43 7.23 9.65
CA LYS A 38 -0.33 6.30 8.83
C LYS A 38 0.13 6.34 7.38
N LEU A 39 0.18 5.18 6.77
CA LEU A 39 0.41 5.00 5.34
C LEU A 39 -0.79 4.32 4.72
N GLN A 40 -1.33 4.90 3.66
CA GLN A 40 -2.35 4.25 2.86
C GLN A 40 -1.70 3.23 1.93
N VAL A 41 -2.29 2.05 1.85
CA VAL A 41 -1.77 0.89 1.14
C VAL A 41 -2.91 0.15 0.42
N ILE A 42 -2.60 -0.60 -0.66
CA ILE A 42 -3.58 -1.31 -1.48
C ILE A 42 -2.99 -2.59 -2.07
N ALA A 43 -3.82 -3.61 -2.29
CA ALA A 43 -3.47 -4.79 -3.07
C ALA A 43 -3.42 -4.44 -4.58
N THR A 44 -2.42 -4.95 -5.30
CA THR A 44 -2.33 -4.76 -6.76
C THR A 44 -3.50 -5.40 -7.50
N SER A 45 -4.04 -6.49 -6.98
CA SER A 45 -5.26 -7.15 -7.50
C SER A 45 -6.50 -6.26 -7.42
N ASP A 46 -6.64 -5.45 -6.37
CA ASP A 46 -7.74 -4.49 -6.26
C ASP A 46 -7.59 -3.34 -7.26
N VAL A 47 -6.36 -2.87 -7.50
CA VAL A 47 -6.11 -1.90 -8.59
C VAL A 47 -6.53 -2.46 -9.93
N GLY A 48 -6.19 -3.73 -10.22
CA GLY A 48 -6.65 -4.44 -11.42
C GLY A 48 -8.16 -4.50 -11.54
N SER A 49 -8.87 -4.75 -10.43
CA SER A 49 -10.33 -4.76 -10.38
C SER A 49 -10.92 -3.38 -10.71
N PHE A 50 -10.39 -2.30 -10.13
CA PHE A 50 -10.81 -0.92 -10.45
C PHE A 50 -10.53 -0.56 -11.90
N ALA A 51 -9.39 -1.00 -12.45
CA ALA A 51 -9.07 -0.80 -13.87
C ALA A 51 -10.09 -1.50 -14.78
N ALA A 52 -10.41 -2.77 -14.50
CA ALA A 52 -11.43 -3.52 -15.24
C ALA A 52 -12.79 -2.81 -15.19
N GLN A 53 -13.23 -2.37 -14.01
CA GLN A 53 -14.48 -1.63 -13.87
C GLN A 53 -14.47 -0.30 -14.62
N ALA A 54 -13.35 0.42 -14.63
CA ALA A 54 -13.22 1.67 -15.38
C ALA A 54 -13.33 1.45 -16.89
N PHE A 55 -12.83 0.34 -17.43
CA PHE A 55 -13.01 -0.03 -18.85
C PHE A 55 -14.45 -0.43 -19.16
N LEU A 56 -15.05 -1.28 -18.34
CA LEU A 56 -16.40 -1.78 -18.54
C LEU A 56 -17.47 -0.68 -18.40
N ASN A 57 -17.21 0.34 -17.56
CA ASN A 57 -18.15 1.39 -17.22
C ASN A 57 -17.61 2.79 -17.58
N ALA A 58 -16.83 2.90 -18.67
CA ALA A 58 -16.10 4.12 -19.05
C ALA A 58 -16.99 5.36 -19.23
N GLU A 59 -18.25 5.17 -19.61
CA GLU A 59 -19.22 6.26 -19.82
C GLU A 59 -20.06 6.59 -18.57
N SER A 60 -19.90 5.84 -17.47
CA SER A 60 -20.65 6.13 -16.23
C SER A 60 -20.09 7.36 -15.53
N ASP A 61 -20.93 8.08 -14.80
CA ASP A 61 -20.55 9.25 -14.00
C ASP A 61 -19.51 8.93 -12.92
N GLN A 62 -19.35 7.65 -12.59
CA GLN A 62 -18.40 7.15 -11.60
C GLN A 62 -16.96 7.17 -12.13
N TYR A 63 -16.76 6.93 -13.44
CA TYR A 63 -15.44 6.77 -14.06
C TYR A 63 -15.13 7.83 -15.11
N LYS A 64 -16.14 8.31 -15.83
CA LYS A 64 -15.99 9.25 -16.94
C LYS A 64 -15.33 10.55 -16.52
N ASN A 65 -14.18 10.83 -17.09
CA ASN A 65 -13.39 12.05 -16.84
C ASN A 65 -13.06 12.25 -15.35
N LYS A 66 -12.76 11.15 -14.65
CA LYS A 66 -12.44 11.14 -13.22
C LYS A 66 -10.99 10.74 -12.95
N SER A 67 -10.46 11.33 -11.89
CA SER A 67 -9.21 10.89 -11.28
C SER A 67 -9.53 10.35 -9.89
N MET A 68 -9.10 9.11 -9.60
CA MET A 68 -9.43 8.38 -8.39
C MET A 68 -8.16 7.96 -7.67
N ALA A 69 -7.96 8.39 -6.43
CA ALA A 69 -6.96 7.80 -5.55
C ALA A 69 -7.49 6.48 -5.01
N LEU A 70 -6.68 5.42 -5.05
CA LEU A 70 -7.08 4.07 -4.67
C LEU A 70 -6.27 3.60 -3.45
N ALA A 71 -6.95 3.28 -2.34
CA ALA A 71 -6.38 2.71 -1.13
C ALA A 71 -7.31 1.65 -0.55
N GLY A 72 -6.76 0.54 -0.06
CA GLY A 72 -7.49 -0.55 0.58
C GLY A 72 -7.52 -0.43 2.10
N ASP A 73 -6.42 0.07 2.67
CA ASP A 73 -6.23 0.21 4.11
C ASP A 73 -5.36 1.43 4.44
N GLU A 74 -5.36 1.84 5.72
CA GLU A 74 -4.55 2.94 6.24
C GLU A 74 -4.00 2.56 7.61
N LEU A 75 -2.68 2.32 7.71
CA LEU A 75 -2.05 1.72 8.87
C LEU A 75 -0.82 2.52 9.32
N THR A 76 -0.62 2.58 10.64
CA THR A 76 0.69 2.87 11.23
C THR A 76 1.62 1.66 11.07
N PHE A 77 2.92 1.86 11.27
CA PHE A 77 3.88 0.75 11.26
C PHE A 77 3.57 -0.27 12.37
N SER A 78 3.18 0.19 13.55
CA SER A 78 2.87 -0.67 14.69
C SER A 78 1.61 -1.51 14.45
N GLU A 79 0.57 -0.92 13.85
CA GLU A 79 -0.64 -1.66 13.45
C GLU A 79 -0.32 -2.72 12.41
N MET A 80 0.43 -2.37 11.35
CA MET A 80 0.85 -3.29 10.30
C MET A 80 1.64 -4.46 10.88
N LYS A 81 2.63 -4.18 11.75
CA LYS A 81 3.42 -5.21 12.43
C LYS A 81 2.55 -6.14 13.26
N THR A 82 1.63 -5.60 14.07
CA THR A 82 0.73 -6.38 14.92
C THR A 82 -0.17 -7.31 14.10
N ILE A 83 -0.75 -6.80 13.01
CA ILE A 83 -1.59 -7.60 12.10
C ILE A 83 -0.75 -8.70 11.46
N PHE A 84 0.45 -8.38 10.97
CA PHE A 84 1.36 -9.34 10.35
C PHE A 84 1.68 -10.50 11.30
N GLU A 85 2.18 -10.19 12.49
CA GLU A 85 2.57 -11.20 13.49
C GLU A 85 1.38 -12.07 13.93
N LYS A 86 0.21 -11.46 14.10
CA LYS A 86 -1.02 -12.19 14.45
C LYS A 86 -1.50 -13.12 13.34
N LYS A 87 -1.43 -12.70 12.08
CA LYS A 87 -1.96 -13.46 10.93
C LYS A 87 -1.01 -14.55 10.46
N THR A 88 0.29 -14.26 10.44
CA THR A 88 1.29 -15.21 9.93
C THR A 88 1.89 -16.10 11.02
N GLY A 89 1.96 -15.61 12.26
CA GLY A 89 2.71 -16.24 13.36
C GLY A 89 4.22 -16.02 13.27
N GLU A 90 4.67 -15.20 12.30
CA GLU A 90 6.08 -14.89 12.05
C GLU A 90 6.40 -13.47 12.48
N THR A 91 7.69 -13.21 12.76
CA THR A 91 8.16 -11.84 12.98
C THR A 91 8.23 -11.09 11.65
N LEU A 92 7.76 -9.84 11.63
CA LEU A 92 7.78 -9.01 10.43
C LEU A 92 9.21 -8.91 9.84
N PRO A 93 9.42 -9.31 8.58
CA PRO A 93 10.73 -9.29 7.96
C PRO A 93 11.25 -7.86 7.84
N THR A 94 12.44 -7.62 8.37
CA THR A 94 13.10 -6.33 8.33
C THR A 94 14.61 -6.51 8.13
N THR A 95 15.32 -5.45 7.79
CA THR A 95 16.77 -5.43 7.69
C THR A 95 17.36 -4.34 8.58
N TYR A 96 18.69 -4.30 8.66
CA TYR A 96 19.38 -3.27 9.43
C TYR A 96 19.06 -1.86 8.91
N ILE A 97 18.70 -0.95 9.81
CA ILE A 97 18.31 0.43 9.48
C ILE A 97 19.43 1.17 8.71
N PHE A 98 20.70 0.90 9.04
CA PHE A 98 21.82 1.53 8.32
C PHE A 98 21.86 1.13 6.83
N LEU A 99 21.51 -0.13 6.50
CA LEU A 99 21.46 -0.61 5.13
C LEU A 99 20.31 0.00 4.36
N ALA A 100 19.12 0.06 4.98
CA ALA A 100 17.97 0.80 4.42
C ALA A 100 18.30 2.29 4.23
N SER A 101 19.01 2.91 5.18
CA SER A 101 19.44 4.30 5.08
C SER A 101 20.41 4.53 3.93
N LEU A 102 21.37 3.62 3.71
CA LEU A 102 22.31 3.69 2.60
C LEU A 102 21.57 3.63 1.25
N ILE A 103 20.65 2.68 1.08
CA ILE A 103 19.87 2.51 -0.14
C ILE A 103 18.99 3.75 -0.40
N ASN A 104 18.31 4.25 0.63
CA ASN A 104 17.51 5.48 0.52
C ASN A 104 18.38 6.73 0.24
N GLY A 105 19.65 6.73 0.64
CA GLY A 105 20.61 7.79 0.35
C GLY A 105 21.16 7.73 -1.08
N MET A 106 21.26 6.53 -1.66
CA MET A 106 21.69 6.33 -3.05
C MET A 106 20.60 6.71 -4.07
N SER A 107 19.32 6.60 -3.70
CA SER A 107 18.20 7.04 -4.54
C SER A 107 17.53 8.25 -3.93
N LYS A 108 17.76 9.42 -4.53
CA LYS A 108 17.11 10.68 -4.13
C LYS A 108 15.58 10.57 -4.25
N GLU A 109 15.11 9.86 -5.27
CA GLU A 109 13.69 9.63 -5.55
C GLU A 109 13.00 8.91 -4.38
N LEU A 110 13.60 7.83 -3.86
CA LEU A 110 13.08 7.13 -2.68
C LEU A 110 13.05 8.03 -1.46
N GLY A 111 14.10 8.81 -1.25
CA GLY A 111 14.16 9.79 -0.16
C GLY A 111 13.04 10.83 -0.24
N TYR A 112 12.80 11.40 -1.43
CA TYR A 112 11.71 12.36 -1.67
C TYR A 112 10.33 11.71 -1.54
N MET A 113 10.15 10.48 -2.04
CA MET A 113 8.90 9.73 -1.93
C MET A 113 8.50 9.52 -0.46
N PHE A 114 9.39 8.97 0.37
CA PHE A 114 9.11 8.77 1.78
C PHE A 114 8.93 10.09 2.55
N LYS A 115 9.66 11.15 2.18
CA LYS A 115 9.46 12.48 2.76
C LYS A 115 8.07 12.99 2.44
N TRP A 116 7.63 12.87 1.20
CA TRP A 116 6.28 13.28 0.79
C TRP A 116 5.19 12.44 1.50
N MET A 117 5.37 11.10 1.58
CA MET A 117 4.45 10.23 2.32
C MET A 117 4.30 10.64 3.79
N ARG A 118 5.39 11.11 4.42
CA ARG A 118 5.37 11.57 5.80
C ARG A 118 4.72 12.95 5.96
N ASP A 119 5.06 13.89 5.08
CA ASP A 119 4.73 15.31 5.26
C ASP A 119 3.34 15.65 4.68
N VAL A 120 2.95 15.01 3.60
CA VAL A 120 1.68 15.22 2.87
C VAL A 120 0.78 14.00 2.99
N GLY A 121 1.30 12.83 2.63
CA GLY A 121 0.56 11.58 2.60
C GLY A 121 -0.39 11.45 1.41
N PHE A 122 -1.08 10.32 1.38
CA PHE A 122 -2.14 10.06 0.42
C PHE A 122 -3.49 10.53 0.98
N GLY A 123 -4.46 10.83 0.11
CA GLY A 123 -5.78 11.33 0.51
C GLY A 123 -6.92 10.53 -0.12
N ALA A 124 -6.76 9.21 -0.27
CA ALA A 124 -7.82 8.37 -0.81
C ALA A 124 -8.95 8.19 0.21
N ASP A 125 -10.20 8.32 -0.25
CA ASP A 125 -11.40 8.04 0.55
C ASP A 125 -11.71 6.53 0.52
N ILE A 126 -11.12 5.79 1.46
CA ILE A 126 -11.30 4.35 1.59
C ILE A 126 -12.77 3.96 1.79
N ALA A 127 -13.54 4.77 2.53
CA ALA A 127 -14.95 4.46 2.78
C ALA A 127 -15.78 4.50 1.49
N SER A 128 -15.54 5.49 0.64
CA SER A 128 -16.17 5.58 -0.68
C SER A 128 -15.72 4.46 -1.62
N LEU A 129 -14.43 4.10 -1.60
CA LEU A 129 -13.90 3.00 -2.40
C LEU A 129 -14.50 1.64 -1.98
N LYS A 130 -14.68 1.40 -0.68
CA LYS A 130 -15.36 0.19 -0.17
C LYS A 130 -16.84 0.12 -0.55
N LYS A 131 -17.52 1.24 -0.75
CA LYS A 131 -18.88 1.23 -1.31
C LYS A 131 -18.89 0.81 -2.78
N MET A 132 -17.87 1.20 -3.55
CA MET A 132 -17.71 0.81 -4.96
C MET A 132 -17.28 -0.66 -5.12
N LYS A 133 -16.44 -1.14 -4.22
CA LYS A 133 -15.91 -2.51 -4.18
C LYS A 133 -15.92 -3.02 -2.73
N PRO A 134 -17.04 -3.63 -2.27
CA PRO A 134 -17.19 -4.08 -0.89
C PRO A 134 -16.19 -5.17 -0.46
N ASP A 135 -15.72 -5.96 -1.41
CA ASP A 135 -14.72 -7.03 -1.24
C ASP A 135 -13.27 -6.55 -1.39
N MET A 136 -13.04 -5.22 -1.37
CA MET A 136 -11.69 -4.65 -1.37
C MET A 136 -10.91 -5.09 -0.14
N LYS A 137 -9.69 -5.55 -0.35
CA LYS A 137 -8.87 -6.15 0.70
C LYS A 137 -8.29 -5.10 1.65
N ASP A 138 -8.42 -5.37 2.93
CA ASP A 138 -7.54 -4.81 3.94
C ASP A 138 -6.21 -5.59 4.01
N PHE A 139 -5.28 -5.11 4.80
CA PHE A 139 -3.96 -5.74 4.94
C PHE A 139 -4.04 -7.17 5.46
N GLY A 140 -4.93 -7.44 6.43
CA GLY A 140 -5.10 -8.77 7.00
C GLY A 140 -5.64 -9.78 5.98
N THR A 141 -6.63 -9.38 5.19
CA THR A 141 -7.21 -10.20 4.12
C THR A 141 -6.18 -10.47 3.02
N TRP A 142 -5.42 -9.45 2.60
CA TRP A 142 -4.35 -9.62 1.62
C TRP A 142 -3.28 -10.61 2.10
N LEU A 143 -2.86 -10.52 3.38
CA LEU A 143 -1.89 -11.45 3.96
C LEU A 143 -2.35 -12.91 3.82
N GLU A 144 -3.63 -13.19 4.07
CA GLU A 144 -4.19 -14.54 4.06
C GLU A 144 -4.45 -15.09 2.65
N THR A 145 -4.70 -14.21 1.67
CA THR A 145 -5.19 -14.62 0.35
C THR A 145 -4.16 -14.50 -0.78
N GLU A 146 -3.25 -13.52 -0.72
CA GLU A 146 -2.40 -13.17 -1.86
C GLU A 146 -0.91 -13.05 -1.52
N SER A 147 -0.57 -12.87 -0.24
CA SER A 147 0.82 -12.67 0.16
C SER A 147 1.67 -13.94 0.01
N ALA A 148 2.99 -13.77 0.10
CA ALA A 148 3.94 -14.87 0.18
C ALA A 148 3.81 -15.72 1.48
N TRP A 149 3.07 -15.24 2.48
CA TRP A 149 2.80 -15.91 3.77
C TRP A 149 1.43 -16.58 3.84
N LYS A 150 0.65 -16.56 2.75
CA LYS A 150 -0.63 -17.25 2.73
C LYS A 150 -0.42 -18.74 3.03
N LYS A 151 -1.22 -19.29 3.94
CA LYS A 151 -1.23 -20.73 4.24
C LYS A 151 -2.04 -21.43 3.14
N ASN A 152 -1.44 -22.45 2.55
CA ASN A 152 -2.12 -23.35 1.58
C ASN A 152 -3.15 -24.21 2.28
#